data_c242439454f31a13b9f67e2285b661df
#
_entry.id   c242439454f31a13b9f67e2285b661df
#
_cell.length_a   1.000
_cell.length_b   1.000
_cell.length_c   1.000
_cell.angle_alpha   90.00
_cell.angle_beta   90.00
_cell.angle_gamma   90.00
#
_symmetry.space_group_name_H-M   'P 1'
#
loop_
_entity.id
_entity.type
_entity.pdbx_description
1 polymer ?
#
loop_
_entity_poly.entity_id
_entity_poly.type
_entity_poly.pdbx_seq_one_letter_code
_entity_poly.pdbx_strand_id
1 'polypeptide(L)'
;MEHCLEILARRYPQLLLPIEEGISKSEEYRNVCLRGQECYRPITFSKDPGDCLQTIKTPAGSVEVLTLRKRDDFVHAGQCLGSKCEPVEIPDSTGAMAIFGLNNWDKVRAGLDNYKDSFIILSSGNYSNVSNRDIHKVSNGEIDLSEQEWVEKSITIRKYHELTHFVMRKLYPEDISFIRDELIADCVGLIAAFNKFDIRLLKLFLGIETNTYREGGRLQNYEGGNVENIPNVLKMIDDLKNKVSKYESSNVNTIFENIKELM
;
A
#
# COMPACT_ATOMS: atom_id res chain seq x y z
N MET A 1 1.16 14.80 22.62
CA MET A 1 0.71 14.93 21.22
C MET A 1 -0.38 13.89 21.02
N GLU A 2 -1.48 14.25 20.41
CA GLU A 2 -2.58 13.30 20.14
C GLU A 2 -2.12 12.22 19.13
N HIS A 3 -2.51 10.97 19.34
CA HIS A 3 -2.12 9.88 18.47
C HIS A 3 -2.84 9.97 17.11
N CYS A 4 -2.17 9.58 16.01
CA CYS A 4 -2.72 9.70 14.65
C CYS A 4 -4.07 8.98 14.47
N LEU A 5 -4.28 7.84 15.13
CA LEU A 5 -5.54 7.10 15.10
C LEU A 5 -6.69 7.85 15.80
N GLU A 6 -6.41 8.65 16.82
CA GLU A 6 -7.41 9.51 17.48
C GLU A 6 -7.86 10.64 16.56
N ILE A 7 -6.91 11.22 15.81
CA ILE A 7 -7.21 12.22 14.78
C ILE A 7 -8.09 11.59 13.69
N LEU A 8 -7.73 10.39 13.24
CA LEU A 8 -8.47 9.69 12.20
C LEU A 8 -9.87 9.25 12.63
N ALA A 9 -10.05 8.84 13.89
CA ALA A 9 -11.35 8.40 14.40
C ALA A 9 -12.41 9.52 14.39
N ARG A 10 -12.01 10.80 14.49
CA ARG A 10 -12.93 11.94 14.33
C ARG A 10 -13.37 12.12 12.88
N ARG A 11 -12.49 11.82 11.93
CA ARG A 11 -12.79 11.91 10.49
C ARG A 11 -13.52 10.69 9.97
N TYR A 12 -13.14 9.52 10.51
CA TYR A 12 -13.64 8.19 10.11
C TYR A 12 -14.11 7.43 11.35
N PRO A 13 -15.30 7.77 11.87
CA PRO A 13 -15.78 7.25 13.15
C PRO A 13 -16.04 5.74 13.15
N GLN A 14 -16.05 5.06 12.00
CA GLN A 14 -16.04 3.60 11.92
C GLN A 14 -14.83 2.96 12.63
N LEU A 15 -13.73 3.70 12.84
CA LEU A 15 -12.60 3.24 13.66
C LEU A 15 -12.93 3.07 15.16
N LEU A 16 -14.09 3.54 15.59
CA LEU A 16 -14.59 3.39 16.96
C LEU A 16 -15.60 2.26 17.09
N LEU A 17 -16.04 1.65 15.97
CA LEU A 17 -17.02 0.57 15.99
C LEU A 17 -16.33 -0.79 16.19
N PRO A 18 -17.03 -1.77 16.78
CA PRO A 18 -16.53 -3.12 16.88
C PRO A 18 -16.45 -3.79 15.50
N ILE A 19 -15.62 -4.82 15.37
CA ILE A 19 -15.62 -5.71 14.22
C ILE A 19 -16.56 -6.88 14.53
N GLU A 20 -17.73 -6.89 13.90
CA GLU A 20 -18.77 -7.88 14.15
C GLU A 20 -19.52 -8.22 12.86
N GLU A 21 -19.94 -9.48 12.71
CA GLU A 21 -20.74 -9.92 11.56
C GLU A 21 -22.09 -9.18 11.50
N GLY A 22 -22.40 -8.62 10.33
CA GLY A 22 -23.65 -7.89 10.09
C GLY A 22 -23.69 -6.46 10.61
N ILE A 23 -22.63 -5.96 11.22
CA ILE A 23 -22.54 -4.59 11.76
C ILE A 23 -22.80 -3.54 10.68
N SER A 24 -22.34 -3.76 9.47
CA SER A 24 -22.54 -2.84 8.33
C SER A 24 -23.99 -2.56 8.00
N LYS A 25 -24.92 -3.43 8.44
CA LYS A 25 -26.38 -3.32 8.28
C LYS A 25 -27.07 -2.78 9.53
N SER A 26 -26.35 -2.62 10.63
CA SER A 26 -26.89 -2.15 11.92
C SER A 26 -27.32 -0.68 11.85
N GLU A 27 -28.23 -0.30 12.75
CA GLU A 27 -28.63 1.11 12.91
C GLU A 27 -27.46 1.94 13.48
N GLU A 28 -26.61 1.35 14.33
CA GLU A 28 -25.42 2.00 14.86
C GLU A 28 -24.45 2.40 13.73
N TYR A 29 -24.11 1.45 12.82
CA TYR A 29 -23.28 1.77 11.67
C TYR A 29 -23.86 2.89 10.80
N ARG A 30 -25.17 2.83 10.52
CA ARG A 30 -25.84 3.86 9.73
C ARG A 30 -25.76 5.23 10.40
N ASN A 31 -26.01 5.28 11.71
CA ASN A 31 -25.98 6.53 12.46
C ASN A 31 -24.58 7.13 12.48
N VAL A 32 -23.57 6.34 12.81
CA VAL A 32 -22.19 6.78 12.97
C VAL A 32 -21.52 7.05 11.59
N CYS A 33 -21.60 6.10 10.67
CA CYS A 33 -20.81 6.16 9.43
C CYS A 33 -21.51 6.84 8.27
N LEU A 34 -22.87 6.82 8.23
CA LEU A 34 -23.63 7.40 7.12
C LEU A 34 -24.35 8.70 7.48
N ARG A 35 -24.67 8.94 8.76
CA ARG A 35 -25.35 10.16 9.23
C ARG A 35 -24.45 11.06 10.07
N GLY A 36 -23.20 10.61 10.39
CA GLY A 36 -22.21 11.39 11.11
C GLY A 36 -22.54 11.69 12.56
N GLN A 37 -23.34 10.83 13.20
CA GLN A 37 -23.60 10.94 14.64
C GLN A 37 -22.30 10.67 15.41
N GLU A 38 -22.12 11.40 16.50
CA GLU A 38 -20.96 11.21 17.36
C GLU A 38 -20.95 9.81 17.98
N CYS A 39 -19.78 9.20 17.99
CA CYS A 39 -19.52 7.93 18.65
C CYS A 39 -18.54 8.18 19.80
N TYR A 40 -18.92 7.82 21.01
CA TYR A 40 -18.14 8.04 22.23
C TYR A 40 -17.42 6.78 22.71
N ARG A 41 -17.32 5.74 21.88
CA ARG A 41 -16.59 4.53 22.24
C ARG A 41 -15.08 4.83 22.28
N PRO A 42 -14.35 4.21 23.22
CA PRO A 42 -12.90 4.31 23.24
C PRO A 42 -12.31 3.62 22.00
N ILE A 43 -11.21 4.16 21.51
CA ILE A 43 -10.43 3.52 20.45
C ILE A 43 -9.72 2.28 21.01
N THR A 44 -9.78 1.16 20.27
CA THR A 44 -9.27 -0.15 20.70
C THR A 44 -7.88 -0.51 20.14
N PHE A 45 -7.26 0.41 19.41
CA PHE A 45 -5.92 0.22 18.85
C PHE A 45 -4.82 0.31 19.90
N SER A 46 -3.68 -0.34 19.63
CA SER A 46 -2.52 -0.36 20.56
C SER A 46 -1.83 1.00 20.69
N LYS A 47 -2.00 1.88 19.68
CA LYS A 47 -1.38 3.23 19.63
C LYS A 47 0.15 3.15 19.74
N ASP A 48 0.78 2.38 18.87
CA ASP A 48 2.24 2.29 18.82
C ASP A 48 2.84 3.68 18.53
N PRO A 49 3.87 4.13 19.26
CA PRO A 49 4.48 5.46 19.05
C PRO A 49 5.15 5.61 17.69
N GLY A 50 5.40 4.53 16.98
CA GLY A 50 5.91 4.52 15.61
C GLY A 50 4.82 4.62 14.53
N ASP A 51 3.53 4.62 14.91
CA ASP A 51 2.43 4.83 13.97
C ASP A 51 2.49 6.24 13.40
N CYS A 52 2.26 6.37 12.11
CA CYS A 52 2.47 7.64 11.41
C CYS A 52 1.38 7.89 10.36
N LEU A 53 0.80 9.09 10.40
CA LEU A 53 -0.10 9.60 9.37
C LEU A 53 0.61 10.69 8.57
N GLN A 54 0.66 10.53 7.26
CA GLN A 54 1.28 11.47 6.33
C GLN A 54 0.32 11.84 5.21
N THR A 55 0.29 13.12 4.82
CA THR A 55 -0.36 13.55 3.58
C THR A 55 0.71 13.64 2.49
N ILE A 56 0.59 12.82 1.45
CA ILE A 56 1.53 12.80 0.33
C ILE A 56 0.91 13.53 -0.86
N LYS A 57 1.67 14.46 -1.42
CA LYS A 57 1.31 15.17 -2.66
C LYS A 57 1.87 14.42 -3.86
N THR A 58 1.01 14.17 -4.85
CA THR A 58 1.37 13.55 -6.13
C THR A 58 0.80 14.39 -7.28
N PRO A 59 1.22 14.16 -8.54
CA PRO A 59 0.59 14.82 -9.70
C PRO A 59 -0.92 14.53 -9.82
N ALA A 60 -1.39 13.41 -9.24
CA ALA A 60 -2.80 13.02 -9.23
C ALA A 60 -3.61 13.61 -8.06
N GLY A 61 -2.98 14.42 -7.22
CA GLY A 61 -3.57 15.01 -6.01
C GLY A 61 -2.92 14.52 -4.73
N SER A 62 -3.53 14.89 -3.59
CA SER A 62 -3.06 14.48 -2.27
C SER A 62 -3.77 13.21 -1.80
N VAL A 63 -3.05 12.35 -1.11
CA VAL A 63 -3.57 11.12 -0.48
C VAL A 63 -2.99 10.98 0.93
N GLU A 64 -3.81 10.54 1.88
CA GLU A 64 -3.34 10.24 3.23
C GLU A 64 -2.81 8.80 3.29
N VAL A 65 -1.66 8.65 3.95
CA VAL A 65 -0.98 7.36 4.15
C VAL A 65 -0.80 7.13 5.64
N LEU A 66 -1.43 6.09 6.16
CA LEU A 66 -1.30 5.62 7.53
C LEU A 66 -0.35 4.43 7.58
N THR A 67 0.72 4.54 8.33
CA THR A 67 1.62 3.41 8.62
C THR A 67 1.35 2.91 10.04
N LEU A 68 1.03 1.64 10.19
CA LEU A 68 0.77 0.98 11.47
C LEU A 68 1.86 -0.04 11.79
N ARG A 69 2.44 0.07 12.98
CA ARG A 69 3.55 -0.79 13.43
C ARG A 69 3.09 -2.15 13.91
N LYS A 70 1.86 -2.27 14.38
CA LYS A 70 1.27 -3.53 14.82
C LYS A 70 0.38 -4.13 13.75
N ARG A 71 0.59 -5.42 13.47
CA ARG A 71 -0.22 -6.15 12.48
C ARG A 71 -1.71 -6.13 12.83
N ASP A 72 -2.04 -6.34 14.11
CA ASP A 72 -3.42 -6.36 14.57
C ASP A 72 -4.11 -5.01 14.33
N ASP A 73 -3.40 -3.90 14.56
CA ASP A 73 -3.93 -2.56 14.27
C ASP A 73 -4.15 -2.34 12.77
N PHE A 74 -3.24 -2.85 11.91
CA PHE A 74 -3.42 -2.80 10.46
C PHE A 74 -4.65 -3.60 10.00
N VAL A 75 -4.82 -4.82 10.51
CA VAL A 75 -5.99 -5.67 10.21
C VAL A 75 -7.26 -4.98 10.67
N HIS A 76 -7.30 -4.49 11.90
CA HIS A 76 -8.46 -3.78 12.47
C HIS A 76 -8.80 -2.53 11.63
N ALA A 77 -7.83 -1.68 11.32
CA ALA A 77 -8.05 -0.49 10.50
C ALA A 77 -8.55 -0.85 9.10
N GLY A 78 -7.99 -1.90 8.49
CA GLY A 78 -8.43 -2.43 7.21
C GLY A 78 -9.88 -2.92 7.22
N GLN A 79 -10.28 -3.64 8.26
CA GLN A 79 -11.67 -4.10 8.44
C GLN A 79 -12.62 -2.92 8.67
N CYS A 80 -12.23 -1.94 9.51
CA CYS A 80 -13.06 -0.75 9.75
C CYS A 80 -13.26 0.10 8.49
N LEU A 81 -12.18 0.44 7.80
CA LEU A 81 -12.18 1.39 6.70
C LEU A 81 -12.50 0.74 5.35
N GLY A 82 -11.99 -0.47 5.12
CA GLY A 82 -12.14 -1.20 3.85
C GLY A 82 -13.37 -2.11 3.81
N SER A 83 -13.74 -2.73 4.94
CA SER A 83 -14.78 -3.75 5.01
C SER A 83 -15.99 -3.36 5.86
N LYS A 84 -16.18 -2.07 6.14
CA LYS A 84 -17.33 -1.55 6.89
C LYS A 84 -17.50 -2.20 8.27
N CYS A 85 -16.40 -2.47 8.96
CA CYS A 85 -16.34 -3.16 10.25
C CYS A 85 -16.81 -4.63 10.24
N GLU A 86 -16.97 -5.24 9.05
CA GLU A 86 -17.22 -6.68 8.96
C GLU A 86 -15.91 -7.47 9.21
N PRO A 87 -15.97 -8.68 9.83
CA PRO A 87 -14.81 -9.51 10.14
C PRO A 87 -14.28 -10.25 8.91
N VAL A 88 -13.92 -9.49 7.87
CA VAL A 88 -13.33 -10.03 6.65
C VAL A 88 -11.89 -10.40 6.90
N GLU A 89 -11.48 -11.60 6.51
CA GLU A 89 -10.10 -12.05 6.63
C GLU A 89 -9.18 -11.18 5.74
N ILE A 90 -8.11 -10.68 6.34
CA ILE A 90 -7.03 -9.98 5.63
C ILE A 90 -5.80 -10.89 5.67
N PRO A 91 -5.42 -11.52 4.54
CA PRO A 91 -4.31 -12.46 4.49
C PRO A 91 -3.00 -11.86 5.03
N ASP A 92 -2.15 -12.67 5.66
CA ASP A 92 -0.86 -12.24 6.21
C ASP A 92 0.07 -11.64 5.14
N SER A 93 -0.09 -12.06 3.90
CA SER A 93 0.65 -11.51 2.75
C SER A 93 0.23 -10.08 2.39
N THR A 94 -0.96 -9.61 2.84
CA THR A 94 -1.46 -8.25 2.58
C THR A 94 -0.73 -7.28 3.49
N GLY A 95 0.18 -6.50 2.95
CA GLY A 95 0.95 -5.50 3.69
C GLY A 95 0.53 -4.05 3.43
N ALA A 96 -0.40 -3.83 2.50
CA ALA A 96 -0.95 -2.51 2.18
C ALA A 96 -2.40 -2.63 1.69
N MET A 97 -3.17 -1.57 1.87
CA MET A 97 -4.55 -1.46 1.38
C MET A 97 -4.82 -0.03 0.92
N ALA A 98 -5.27 0.12 -0.34
CA ALA A 98 -5.79 1.39 -0.84
C ALA A 98 -7.31 1.41 -0.72
N ILE A 99 -7.87 2.41 -0.05
CA ILE A 99 -9.28 2.58 0.23
C ILE A 99 -9.76 3.89 -0.41
N PHE A 100 -10.88 3.84 -1.11
CA PHE A 100 -11.40 4.97 -1.86
C PHE A 100 -12.82 5.33 -1.42
N GLY A 101 -13.13 6.63 -1.49
CA GLY A 101 -14.48 7.12 -1.29
C GLY A 101 -14.95 7.14 0.16
N LEU A 102 -14.04 7.18 1.13
CA LEU A 102 -14.36 7.36 2.54
C LEU A 102 -14.94 8.76 2.80
N ASN A 103 -16.06 8.82 3.51
CA ASN A 103 -16.60 10.09 3.98
C ASN A 103 -15.72 10.65 5.09
N ASN A 104 -15.07 11.78 4.83
CA ASN A 104 -14.37 12.54 5.84
C ASN A 104 -15.35 13.47 6.57
N TRP A 105 -15.71 13.11 7.78
CA TRP A 105 -16.73 13.85 8.53
C TRP A 105 -16.30 15.25 8.95
N ASP A 106 -15.02 15.56 9.06
CA ASP A 106 -14.56 16.94 9.27
C ASP A 106 -14.88 17.81 8.03
N LYS A 107 -14.68 17.27 6.82
CA LYS A 107 -15.04 17.94 5.58
C LYS A 107 -16.55 18.09 5.40
N VAL A 108 -17.30 17.06 5.74
CA VAL A 108 -18.79 17.09 5.71
C VAL A 108 -19.31 18.18 6.64
N ARG A 109 -18.82 18.24 7.89
CA ARG A 109 -19.21 19.27 8.87
C ARG A 109 -18.80 20.68 8.44
N ALA A 110 -17.70 20.80 7.70
CA ALA A 110 -17.26 22.06 7.11
C ALA A 110 -18.03 22.46 5.84
N GLY A 111 -18.99 21.65 5.36
CA GLY A 111 -19.79 21.91 4.16
C GLY A 111 -19.00 21.84 2.85
N LEU A 112 -17.92 21.04 2.79
CA LEU A 112 -17.09 20.90 1.60
C LEU A 112 -17.67 19.85 0.64
N ASP A 113 -17.78 20.18 -0.64
CA ASP A 113 -18.28 19.26 -1.68
C ASP A 113 -17.35 18.05 -1.91
N ASN A 114 -16.03 18.23 -1.73
CA ASN A 114 -15.00 17.20 -1.90
C ASN A 114 -14.74 16.44 -0.60
N TYR A 115 -15.77 15.99 0.09
CA TYR A 115 -15.67 15.31 1.38
C TYR A 115 -15.25 13.84 1.32
N LYS A 116 -15.10 13.26 0.11
CA LYS A 116 -14.63 11.88 -0.04
C LYS A 116 -13.13 11.83 -0.17
N ASP A 117 -12.50 11.00 0.65
CA ASP A 117 -11.06 10.80 0.65
C ASP A 117 -10.64 9.48 0.02
N SER A 118 -9.41 9.47 -0.47
CA SER A 118 -8.63 8.26 -0.77
C SER A 118 -7.58 8.11 0.31
N PHE A 119 -7.36 6.88 0.74
CA PHE A 119 -6.54 6.56 1.90
C PHE A 119 -5.71 5.32 1.62
N ILE A 120 -4.46 5.29 2.09
CA ILE A 120 -3.58 4.12 2.00
C ILE A 120 -3.20 3.73 3.43
N ILE A 121 -3.39 2.45 3.77
CA ILE A 121 -2.94 1.87 5.03
C ILE A 121 -1.77 0.94 4.75
N LEU A 122 -0.69 1.09 5.51
CA LEU A 122 0.52 0.30 5.41
C LEU A 122 0.78 -0.45 6.71
N SER A 123 1.15 -1.70 6.61
CA SER A 123 1.68 -2.52 7.69
C SER A 123 3.20 -2.42 7.72
N SER A 124 3.81 -2.48 8.90
CA SER A 124 5.25 -2.68 9.07
C SER A 124 5.54 -4.18 9.04
N GLY A 125 6.38 -4.61 8.17
CA GLY A 125 6.80 -6.00 8.03
C GLY A 125 7.68 -6.13 6.81
N ASN A 126 8.31 -7.26 6.63
CA ASN A 126 9.18 -7.49 5.49
C ASN A 126 8.38 -7.50 4.17
N TYR A 127 8.88 -6.80 3.16
CA TYR A 127 8.24 -6.79 1.85
C TYR A 127 8.35 -8.18 1.20
N SER A 128 7.25 -8.68 0.64
CA SER A 128 7.17 -10.01 0.01
C SER A 128 7.60 -11.18 0.91
N ASN A 129 7.52 -11.03 2.23
CA ASN A 129 8.02 -12.03 3.20
C ASN A 129 9.51 -12.39 3.01
N VAL A 130 10.29 -11.51 2.41
CA VAL A 130 11.73 -11.66 2.15
C VAL A 130 12.51 -11.15 3.36
N SER A 131 13.53 -11.88 3.81
CA SER A 131 14.39 -11.45 4.90
C SER A 131 15.52 -10.52 4.40
N ASN A 132 16.14 -9.76 5.32
CA ASN A 132 17.35 -8.98 5.02
C ASN A 132 18.51 -9.89 4.56
N ARG A 133 18.57 -11.15 5.03
CA ARG A 133 19.57 -12.15 4.58
C ARG A 133 19.36 -12.54 3.12
N ASP A 134 18.11 -12.66 2.67
CA ASP A 134 17.83 -12.96 1.26
C ASP A 134 18.25 -11.79 0.36
N ILE A 135 18.00 -10.54 0.82
CA ILE A 135 18.49 -9.33 0.14
C ILE A 135 20.01 -9.35 0.00
N HIS A 136 20.71 -9.59 1.11
CA HIS A 136 22.18 -9.68 1.12
C HIS A 136 22.69 -10.75 0.13
N LYS A 137 22.08 -11.95 0.17
CA LYS A 137 22.44 -13.06 -0.71
C LYS A 137 22.22 -12.74 -2.19
N VAL A 138 21.04 -12.23 -2.56
CA VAL A 138 20.70 -11.97 -3.97
C VAL A 138 21.46 -10.79 -4.55
N SER A 139 21.86 -9.83 -3.71
CA SER A 139 22.69 -8.69 -4.10
C SER A 139 24.20 -9.02 -4.13
N ASN A 140 24.59 -10.26 -3.84
CA ASN A 140 26.00 -10.67 -3.69
C ASN A 140 26.77 -9.85 -2.63
N GLY A 141 26.09 -9.47 -1.56
CA GLY A 141 26.68 -8.67 -0.48
C GLY A 141 26.74 -7.16 -0.75
N GLU A 142 26.25 -6.67 -1.89
CA GLU A 142 26.23 -5.23 -2.20
C GLU A 142 25.26 -4.45 -1.32
N ILE A 143 24.20 -5.12 -0.84
CA ILE A 143 23.18 -4.55 0.06
C ILE A 143 23.26 -5.31 1.37
N ASP A 144 23.69 -4.62 2.42
CA ASP A 144 23.76 -5.12 3.77
C ASP A 144 22.89 -4.25 4.68
N LEU A 145 21.81 -4.83 5.20
CA LEU A 145 20.81 -4.14 5.98
C LEU A 145 20.57 -4.90 7.29
N SER A 146 20.47 -4.19 8.39
CA SER A 146 19.87 -4.71 9.61
C SER A 146 18.39 -5.04 9.39
N GLU A 147 17.80 -5.84 10.28
CA GLU A 147 16.36 -6.13 10.24
C GLU A 147 15.51 -4.86 10.31
N GLN A 148 15.90 -3.91 11.16
CA GLN A 148 15.19 -2.64 11.29
C GLN A 148 15.26 -1.79 10.01
N GLU A 149 16.43 -1.66 9.40
CA GLU A 149 16.60 -0.93 8.14
C GLU A 149 15.79 -1.58 7.02
N TRP A 150 15.73 -2.92 6.99
CA TRP A 150 14.92 -3.63 6.02
C TRP A 150 13.41 -3.38 6.21
N VAL A 151 12.92 -3.34 7.44
CA VAL A 151 11.52 -2.95 7.74
C VAL A 151 11.22 -1.55 7.22
N GLU A 152 12.09 -0.56 7.46
CA GLU A 152 11.88 0.81 6.97
C GLU A 152 11.93 0.89 5.42
N LYS A 153 12.82 0.15 4.78
CA LYS A 153 12.84 0.00 3.31
C LYS A 153 11.56 -0.66 2.80
N SER A 154 11.08 -1.68 3.48
CA SER A 154 9.84 -2.40 3.15
C SER A 154 8.62 -1.50 3.21
N ILE A 155 8.51 -0.65 4.23
CA ILE A 155 7.46 0.37 4.34
C ILE A 155 7.56 1.36 3.18
N THR A 156 8.78 1.78 2.82
CA THR A 156 9.01 2.70 1.70
C THR A 156 8.58 2.07 0.37
N ILE A 157 8.96 0.81 0.12
CA ILE A 157 8.54 0.08 -1.08
C ILE A 157 7.02 0.04 -1.17
N ARG A 158 6.33 -0.42 -0.11
CA ARG A 158 4.85 -0.49 -0.09
C ARG A 158 4.21 0.86 -0.32
N LYS A 159 4.70 1.90 0.34
CA LYS A 159 4.18 3.25 0.20
C LYS A 159 4.18 3.71 -1.26
N TYR A 160 5.32 3.60 -1.92
CA TYR A 160 5.44 4.08 -3.28
C TYR A 160 4.83 3.12 -4.32
N HIS A 161 4.71 1.84 -4.01
CA HIS A 161 3.91 0.88 -4.77
C HIS A 161 2.42 1.32 -4.81
N GLU A 162 1.80 1.55 -3.66
CA GLU A 162 0.40 1.97 -3.59
C GLU A 162 0.17 3.39 -4.15
N LEU A 163 1.12 4.31 -3.93
CA LEU A 163 1.07 5.64 -4.53
C LEU A 163 1.13 5.57 -6.07
N THR A 164 1.87 4.62 -6.63
CA THR A 164 1.93 4.37 -8.06
C THR A 164 0.56 3.98 -8.60
N HIS A 165 -0.11 3.01 -7.96
CA HIS A 165 -1.48 2.65 -8.33
C HIS A 165 -2.45 3.82 -8.19
N PHE A 166 -2.33 4.63 -7.14
CA PHE A 166 -3.16 5.83 -6.98
C PHE A 166 -2.97 6.80 -8.14
N VAL A 167 -1.73 7.09 -8.53
CA VAL A 167 -1.41 8.00 -9.64
C VAL A 167 -1.93 7.45 -10.97
N MET A 168 -1.64 6.18 -11.27
CA MET A 168 -2.04 5.55 -12.53
C MET A 168 -3.56 5.51 -12.70
N ARG A 169 -4.28 5.05 -11.66
CA ARG A 169 -5.76 4.97 -11.70
C ARG A 169 -6.45 6.32 -11.80
N LYS A 170 -5.84 7.37 -11.26
CA LYS A 170 -6.40 8.74 -11.32
C LYS A 170 -6.12 9.44 -12.64
N LEU A 171 -4.93 9.27 -13.21
CA LEU A 171 -4.51 9.97 -14.43
C LEU A 171 -4.78 9.18 -15.69
N TYR A 172 -4.77 7.84 -15.63
CA TYR A 172 -4.82 6.96 -16.80
C TYR A 172 -5.75 5.74 -16.56
N PRO A 173 -7.02 5.94 -16.19
CA PRO A 173 -7.92 4.83 -15.82
C PRO A 173 -8.21 3.85 -16.96
N GLU A 174 -8.07 4.29 -18.23
CA GLU A 174 -8.34 3.49 -19.42
C GLU A 174 -7.12 2.64 -19.87
N ASP A 175 -5.93 2.95 -19.36
CA ASP A 175 -4.67 2.32 -19.82
C ASP A 175 -4.20 1.19 -18.86
N ILE A 176 -5.06 0.72 -17.96
CA ILE A 176 -4.72 -0.23 -16.89
C ILE A 176 -4.49 -1.63 -17.45
N SER A 177 -3.31 -2.20 -17.17
CA SER A 177 -2.92 -3.58 -17.45
C SER A 177 -2.40 -4.23 -16.17
N PHE A 178 -3.16 -5.18 -15.62
CA PHE A 178 -2.98 -5.67 -14.26
C PHE A 178 -1.53 -6.05 -13.91
N ILE A 179 -0.91 -6.99 -14.65
CA ILE A 179 0.47 -7.43 -14.34
C ILE A 179 1.51 -6.33 -14.59
N ARG A 180 1.32 -5.53 -15.66
CA ARG A 180 2.25 -4.44 -15.97
C ARG A 180 2.21 -3.36 -14.91
N ASP A 181 1.02 -3.02 -14.42
CA ASP A 181 0.83 -2.01 -13.38
C ASP A 181 1.51 -2.41 -12.07
N GLU A 182 1.40 -3.69 -11.68
CA GLU A 182 2.08 -4.24 -10.52
C GLU A 182 3.62 -4.17 -10.69
N LEU A 183 4.13 -4.53 -11.87
CA LEU A 183 5.56 -4.43 -12.16
C LEU A 183 6.07 -2.98 -12.12
N ILE A 184 5.31 -2.03 -12.66
CA ILE A 184 5.64 -0.59 -12.58
C ILE A 184 5.65 -0.13 -11.12
N ALA A 185 4.63 -0.51 -10.34
CA ALA A 185 4.51 -0.15 -8.93
C ALA A 185 5.69 -0.71 -8.11
N ASP A 186 6.09 -1.95 -8.36
CA ASP A 186 7.27 -2.56 -7.74
C ASP A 186 8.56 -1.84 -8.14
N CYS A 187 8.72 -1.47 -9.41
CA CYS A 187 9.89 -0.70 -9.88
C CYS A 187 10.00 0.65 -9.17
N VAL A 188 8.91 1.41 -9.09
CA VAL A 188 8.87 2.72 -8.42
C VAL A 188 9.15 2.57 -6.93
N GLY A 189 8.58 1.56 -6.28
CA GLY A 189 8.84 1.23 -4.89
C GLY A 189 10.33 0.93 -4.61
N LEU A 190 10.97 0.15 -5.49
CA LEU A 190 12.41 -0.16 -5.39
C LEU A 190 13.27 1.10 -5.56
N ILE A 191 13.00 1.92 -6.58
CA ILE A 191 13.74 3.18 -6.78
C ILE A 191 13.58 4.10 -5.57
N ALA A 192 12.37 4.23 -5.03
CA ALA A 192 12.11 5.04 -3.85
C ALA A 192 12.89 4.57 -2.62
N ALA A 193 13.04 3.25 -2.44
CA ALA A 193 13.72 2.68 -1.30
C ALA A 193 15.25 2.66 -1.44
N PHE A 194 15.78 2.44 -2.65
CA PHE A 194 17.21 2.19 -2.87
C PHE A 194 17.89 3.25 -3.75
N ASN A 195 17.18 4.24 -4.26
CA ASN A 195 17.64 5.23 -5.25
C ASN A 195 18.14 4.61 -6.57
N LYS A 196 17.87 3.34 -6.78
CA LYS A 196 18.19 2.58 -8.00
C LYS A 196 17.16 1.47 -8.22
N PHE A 197 17.03 1.02 -9.47
CA PHE A 197 16.28 -0.17 -9.80
C PHE A 197 17.23 -1.38 -9.80
N ASP A 198 16.94 -2.37 -8.96
CA ASP A 198 17.68 -3.64 -8.94
C ASP A 198 16.78 -4.79 -9.37
N ILE A 199 17.01 -5.29 -10.58
CA ILE A 199 16.24 -6.39 -11.16
C ILE A 199 16.34 -7.68 -10.34
N ARG A 200 17.44 -7.89 -9.59
CA ARG A 200 17.64 -9.06 -8.74
C ARG A 200 16.63 -9.04 -7.59
N LEU A 201 16.41 -7.86 -6.98
CA LEU A 201 15.43 -7.66 -5.93
C LEU A 201 14.00 -7.83 -6.47
N LEU A 202 13.69 -7.26 -7.64
CA LEU A 202 12.37 -7.44 -8.24
C LEU A 202 12.07 -8.92 -8.48
N LYS A 203 12.99 -9.67 -9.08
CA LYS A 203 12.85 -11.12 -9.30
C LYS A 203 12.66 -11.88 -7.98
N LEU A 204 13.43 -11.54 -6.95
CA LEU A 204 13.30 -12.14 -5.61
C LEU A 204 11.89 -11.93 -5.04
N PHE A 205 11.34 -10.71 -5.13
CA PHE A 205 10.00 -10.38 -4.64
C PHE A 205 8.90 -11.10 -5.41
N LEU A 206 9.06 -11.21 -6.72
CA LEU A 206 8.13 -11.96 -7.57
C LEU A 206 8.21 -13.47 -7.36
N GLY A 207 9.29 -13.98 -6.76
CA GLY A 207 9.55 -15.41 -6.64
C GLY A 207 10.09 -16.04 -7.92
N ILE A 208 10.76 -15.26 -8.77
CA ILE A 208 11.37 -15.76 -10.02
C ILE A 208 12.82 -16.18 -9.76
N GLU A 209 13.08 -17.47 -9.86
CA GLU A 209 14.40 -18.07 -9.74
C GLU A 209 14.86 -18.58 -11.12
N THR A 210 15.83 -17.89 -11.73
CA THR A 210 16.24 -18.12 -13.12
C THR A 210 15.06 -18.00 -14.09
N ASN A 211 14.42 -19.11 -14.46
CA ASN A 211 13.24 -19.19 -15.34
C ASN A 211 12.09 -19.98 -14.71
N THR A 212 12.13 -20.20 -13.40
CA THR A 212 11.12 -20.96 -12.66
C THR A 212 10.49 -20.07 -11.60
N TYR A 213 9.29 -20.43 -11.17
CA TYR A 213 8.58 -19.76 -10.09
C TYR A 213 8.82 -20.48 -8.76
N ARG A 214 9.12 -19.72 -7.72
CA ARG A 214 9.18 -20.17 -6.32
C ARG A 214 7.83 -19.89 -5.65
N GLU A 215 7.20 -20.92 -5.14
CA GLU A 215 5.93 -20.81 -4.41
C GLU A 215 6.02 -19.78 -3.28
N GLY A 216 4.97 -18.99 -3.09
CA GLY A 216 4.91 -17.89 -2.12
C GLY A 216 5.47 -16.56 -2.62
N GLY A 217 6.01 -16.49 -3.85
CA GLY A 217 6.38 -15.22 -4.48
C GLY A 217 5.15 -14.40 -4.89
N ARG A 218 5.30 -13.09 -5.03
CA ARG A 218 4.18 -12.19 -5.34
C ARG A 218 3.55 -12.41 -6.70
N LEU A 219 4.26 -13.02 -7.65
CA LEU A 219 3.73 -13.26 -9.00
C LEU A 219 2.44 -14.07 -8.98
N GLN A 220 2.25 -14.97 -8.01
CA GLN A 220 1.00 -15.72 -7.86
C GLN A 220 -0.22 -14.84 -7.56
N ASN A 221 -0.01 -13.64 -6.99
CA ASN A 221 -1.09 -12.72 -6.68
C ASN A 221 -1.50 -11.89 -7.92
N TYR A 222 -0.70 -11.96 -8.99
CA TYR A 222 -0.96 -11.30 -10.26
C TYR A 222 -1.69 -12.27 -11.19
N GLU A 223 -2.70 -11.81 -11.91
CA GLU A 223 -3.51 -12.62 -12.84
C GLU A 223 -4.11 -13.92 -12.24
N GLY A 224 -4.56 -13.86 -10.97
CA GLY A 224 -5.27 -15.00 -10.35
C GLY A 224 -4.42 -16.25 -10.15
N GLY A 225 -3.09 -16.09 -10.04
CA GLY A 225 -2.17 -17.19 -9.74
C GLY A 225 -1.61 -17.92 -10.97
N ASN A 226 -1.85 -17.41 -12.17
CA ASN A 226 -1.27 -18.02 -13.38
C ASN A 226 0.21 -17.63 -13.51
N VAL A 227 1.10 -18.52 -13.03
CA VAL A 227 2.56 -18.34 -13.10
C VAL A 227 3.19 -19.05 -14.31
N GLU A 228 2.39 -19.55 -15.26
CA GLU A 228 2.89 -20.31 -16.41
C GLU A 228 3.63 -19.43 -17.43
N ASN A 229 3.39 -18.13 -17.46
CA ASN A 229 3.93 -17.22 -18.46
C ASN A 229 5.16 -16.43 -18.00
N ILE A 230 6.06 -17.06 -17.23
CA ILE A 230 7.32 -16.44 -16.76
C ILE A 230 8.13 -15.79 -17.90
N PRO A 231 8.31 -16.39 -19.08
CA PRO A 231 9.04 -15.76 -20.16
C PRO A 231 8.49 -14.40 -20.58
N ASN A 232 7.17 -14.24 -20.60
CA ASN A 232 6.54 -12.96 -20.92
C ASN A 232 6.76 -11.93 -19.79
N VAL A 233 6.67 -12.36 -18.53
CA VAL A 233 6.95 -11.50 -17.37
C VAL A 233 8.41 -11.02 -17.41
N LEU A 234 9.36 -11.89 -17.70
CA LEU A 234 10.78 -11.54 -17.83
C LEU A 234 11.01 -10.50 -18.94
N LYS A 235 10.33 -10.65 -20.08
CA LYS A 235 10.38 -9.67 -21.17
C LYS A 235 9.83 -8.31 -20.74
N MET A 236 8.72 -8.28 -19.98
CA MET A 236 8.18 -7.03 -19.43
C MET A 236 9.15 -6.38 -18.45
N ILE A 237 9.81 -7.18 -17.59
CA ILE A 237 10.82 -6.70 -16.64
C ILE A 237 12.02 -6.08 -17.37
N ASP A 238 12.49 -6.71 -18.44
CA ASP A 238 13.61 -6.20 -19.25
C ASP A 238 13.24 -4.89 -19.99
N ASP A 239 12.02 -4.77 -20.51
CA ASP A 239 11.48 -3.53 -21.09
C ASP A 239 11.43 -2.41 -20.02
N LEU A 240 10.86 -2.70 -18.86
CA LEU A 240 10.79 -1.75 -17.76
C LEU A 240 12.16 -1.32 -17.26
N LYS A 241 13.12 -2.24 -17.12
CA LYS A 241 14.50 -1.93 -16.73
C LYS A 241 15.09 -0.84 -17.63
N ASN A 242 14.93 -0.97 -18.95
CA ASN A 242 15.44 0.01 -19.91
C ASN A 242 14.75 1.37 -19.77
N LYS A 243 13.43 1.37 -19.48
CA LYS A 243 12.66 2.60 -19.28
C LYS A 243 12.95 3.29 -17.96
N VAL A 244 13.10 2.54 -16.86
CA VAL A 244 13.28 3.11 -15.52
C VAL A 244 14.73 3.54 -15.23
N SER A 245 15.71 3.03 -15.96
CA SER A 245 17.13 3.37 -15.74
C SER A 245 17.43 4.88 -15.78
N LYS A 246 16.68 5.63 -16.61
CA LYS A 246 16.82 7.10 -16.66
C LYS A 246 16.29 7.84 -15.42
N TYR A 247 15.53 7.16 -14.57
CA TYR A 247 14.97 7.71 -13.33
C TYR A 247 15.74 7.30 -12.08
N GLU A 248 16.81 6.51 -12.21
CA GLU A 248 17.68 6.20 -11.09
C GLU A 248 18.24 7.49 -10.47
N SER A 249 18.22 7.57 -9.15
CA SER A 249 18.57 8.78 -8.38
C SER A 249 17.65 9.99 -8.59
N SER A 250 16.55 9.86 -9.34
CA SER A 250 15.56 10.91 -9.49
C SER A 250 14.61 10.97 -8.28
N ASN A 251 14.01 12.14 -8.08
CA ASN A 251 12.89 12.24 -7.15
C ASN A 251 11.70 11.43 -7.67
N VAL A 252 11.01 10.69 -6.81
CA VAL A 252 9.87 9.84 -7.21
C VAL A 252 8.75 10.66 -7.87
N ASN A 253 8.57 11.94 -7.49
CA ASN A 253 7.59 12.80 -8.16
C ASN A 253 7.90 12.97 -9.66
N THR A 254 9.19 13.01 -10.04
CA THR A 254 9.58 13.04 -11.46
C THR A 254 9.16 11.76 -12.18
N ILE A 255 9.20 10.60 -11.50
CA ILE A 255 8.70 9.34 -12.05
C ILE A 255 7.18 9.42 -12.23
N PHE A 256 6.46 9.92 -11.22
CA PHE A 256 5.00 10.07 -11.30
C PHE A 256 4.54 11.03 -12.40
N GLU A 257 5.27 12.13 -12.62
CA GLU A 257 4.99 13.08 -13.72
C GLU A 257 5.15 12.44 -15.11
N ASN A 258 6.02 11.43 -15.22
CA ASN A 258 6.34 10.75 -16.47
C ASN A 258 5.84 9.29 -16.48
N ILE A 259 4.95 8.88 -15.58
CA ILE A 259 4.58 7.49 -15.39
C ILE A 259 4.01 6.82 -16.64
N LYS A 260 3.36 7.61 -17.52
CA LYS A 260 2.82 7.12 -18.78
C LYS A 260 3.89 6.50 -19.70
N GLU A 261 5.14 6.92 -19.60
CA GLU A 261 6.23 6.34 -20.37
C GLU A 261 6.59 4.91 -19.94
N LEU A 262 6.24 4.55 -18.70
CA LEU A 262 6.43 3.19 -18.16
C LEU A 262 5.26 2.28 -18.54
N MET A 263 4.07 2.83 -18.66
CA MET A 263 2.87 2.12 -19.11
C MET A 263 2.97 1.73 -20.58
#